data_81d622f137823882f10ad3048e78bd3e
#
_entry.id   81d622f137823882f10ad3048e78bd3e
#
_cell.length_a   1.000
_cell.length_b   1.000
_cell.length_c   1.000
_cell.angle_alpha   90.00
_cell.angle_beta   90.00
_cell.angle_gamma   90.00
#
_symmetry.space_group_name_H-M   'P 1'
#
loop_
_entity.id
_entity.type
_entity.pdbx_description
1 polymer ?
#
loop_
_entity_poly.entity_id
_entity_poly.type
_entity_poly.pdbx_seq_one_letter_code
_entity_poly.pdbx_strand_id
1 'polypeptide(L)'
;MPNTAVSPKEELLAVIAEELGMDIDDLSDDTDISELQNDTALSRLILKRVPVGLQDDINRTTFQSCTDIADLKAHIDIVMALREPPKHSDERKAKLPIVLLLRGNEATAKKKVFLLPDGSGSGMAYMSIPPIDPSICLYGINSPYLHSPEVFNGTIDDLAQIWTAEIQKVQPNGPYTLGGWSAGGYFSFEVSKLLISKGERVEKLILIDSPCRLLFEALPPQVVECLAKNNLMGNWSEGGTPKWLVNSFVSTIGAVEKYMPTPMVLPDGVKAPEVFIIWASEGVFPDGVEAYPELDMSVRVTRFLVNQRVQFGPLGWDKLFPAQDISIAKMPGSHFMIVHPPNVDTLGKLLGDVIQGRPAEAKNDWQRWRNRS
;
A
#
# COMPACT_ATOMS: atom_id res chain seq x y z
N MET A 1 5.40 -24.18 -38.37
CA MET A 1 5.85 -23.94 -37.00
C MET A 1 5.20 -22.67 -36.54
N PRO A 2 4.41 -22.63 -35.47
CA PRO A 2 3.84 -21.40 -35.00
C PRO A 2 4.98 -20.54 -34.45
N ASN A 3 5.09 -19.32 -34.93
CA ASN A 3 5.99 -18.28 -34.45
C ASN A 3 5.45 -17.87 -33.06
N THR A 4 6.00 -18.42 -31.98
CA THR A 4 5.71 -17.97 -30.62
C THR A 4 6.33 -16.59 -30.48
N ALA A 5 5.51 -15.55 -30.53
CA ALA A 5 5.94 -14.20 -30.23
C ALA A 5 6.51 -14.21 -28.79
N VAL A 6 7.75 -13.71 -28.62
CA VAL A 6 8.40 -13.54 -27.32
C VAL A 6 7.53 -12.59 -26.48
N SER A 7 7.30 -12.93 -25.24
CA SER A 7 6.50 -12.07 -24.35
C SER A 7 7.28 -10.77 -24.01
N PRO A 8 6.58 -9.64 -23.77
CA PRO A 8 7.24 -8.40 -23.35
C PRO A 8 8.11 -8.57 -22.09
N LYS A 9 7.74 -9.50 -21.21
CA LYS A 9 8.52 -9.88 -20.03
C LYS A 9 9.86 -10.53 -20.41
N GLU A 10 9.81 -11.54 -21.29
CA GLU A 10 11.02 -12.22 -21.76
C GLU A 10 11.93 -11.27 -22.55
N GLU A 11 11.33 -10.37 -23.33
CA GLU A 11 12.06 -9.35 -24.08
C GLU A 11 12.79 -8.37 -23.15
N LEU A 12 12.14 -7.91 -22.06
CA LEU A 12 12.77 -7.04 -21.06
C LEU A 12 13.89 -7.76 -20.30
N LEU A 13 13.68 -9.01 -19.91
CA LEU A 13 14.70 -9.80 -19.21
C LEU A 13 15.93 -10.02 -20.11
N ALA A 14 15.73 -10.23 -21.41
CA ALA A 14 16.82 -10.33 -22.37
C ALA A 14 17.61 -9.01 -22.50
N VAL A 15 16.92 -7.88 -22.50
CA VAL A 15 17.57 -6.55 -22.48
C VAL A 15 18.42 -6.37 -21.22
N ILE A 16 17.90 -6.76 -20.07
CA ILE A 16 18.61 -6.65 -18.79
C ILE A 16 19.84 -7.55 -18.78
N ALA A 17 19.72 -8.81 -19.20
CA ALA A 17 20.86 -9.73 -19.30
C ALA A 17 21.96 -9.17 -20.21
N GLU A 18 21.59 -8.68 -21.38
CA GLU A 18 22.52 -8.06 -22.34
C GLU A 18 23.27 -6.86 -21.74
N GLU A 19 22.55 -5.96 -21.09
CA GLU A 19 23.15 -4.75 -20.49
C GLU A 19 24.00 -5.07 -19.25
N LEU A 20 23.70 -6.16 -18.53
CA LEU A 20 24.53 -6.69 -17.45
C LEU A 20 25.72 -7.51 -17.96
N GLY A 21 25.81 -7.77 -19.28
CA GLY A 21 26.86 -8.58 -19.87
C GLY A 21 26.78 -10.07 -19.55
N MET A 22 25.58 -10.58 -19.31
CA MET A 22 25.27 -11.98 -18.95
C MET A 22 24.56 -12.69 -20.11
N ASP A 23 24.63 -14.03 -20.13
CA ASP A 23 23.68 -14.81 -20.92
C ASP A 23 22.32 -14.81 -20.24
N ILE A 24 21.23 -14.82 -21.03
CA ILE A 24 19.86 -14.85 -20.49
C ILE A 24 19.61 -16.09 -19.63
N ASP A 25 20.27 -17.21 -19.96
CA ASP A 25 20.16 -18.47 -19.21
C ASP A 25 20.87 -18.40 -17.84
N ASP A 26 21.77 -17.45 -17.64
CA ASP A 26 22.44 -17.19 -16.36
C ASP A 26 21.69 -16.18 -15.48
N LEU A 27 20.63 -15.54 -16.00
CA LEU A 27 19.80 -14.58 -15.26
C LEU A 27 18.84 -15.29 -14.32
N SER A 28 19.31 -15.60 -13.11
CA SER A 28 18.51 -16.27 -12.06
C SER A 28 17.63 -15.29 -11.28
N ASP A 29 16.66 -15.81 -10.53
CA ASP A 29 15.79 -15.01 -9.68
C ASP A 29 16.56 -14.24 -8.60
N ASP A 30 17.68 -14.82 -8.11
CA ASP A 30 18.54 -14.21 -7.10
C ASP A 30 19.60 -13.25 -7.69
N THR A 31 19.57 -12.99 -9.00
CA THR A 31 20.52 -12.04 -9.63
C THR A 31 20.26 -10.63 -9.07
N ASP A 32 21.29 -10.10 -8.41
CA ASP A 32 21.25 -8.75 -7.81
C ASP A 32 21.21 -7.68 -8.92
N ILE A 33 20.21 -6.82 -8.87
CA ILE A 33 20.03 -5.67 -9.76
C ILE A 33 20.05 -4.33 -9.00
N SER A 34 20.59 -4.31 -7.79
CA SER A 34 20.66 -3.10 -6.95
C SER A 34 21.40 -1.93 -7.61
N GLU A 35 22.31 -2.19 -8.56
CA GLU A 35 22.94 -1.14 -9.38
C GLU A 35 21.93 -0.33 -10.20
N LEU A 36 20.79 -0.92 -10.57
CA LEU A 36 19.74 -0.25 -11.32
C LEU A 36 18.89 0.71 -10.47
N GLN A 37 18.95 0.60 -9.14
CA GLN A 37 18.23 1.47 -8.21
C GLN A 37 18.71 2.92 -8.30
N ASN A 38 19.97 3.12 -8.67
CA ASN A 38 20.55 4.43 -8.85
C ASN A 38 20.35 4.91 -10.29
N ASP A 39 20.39 6.24 -10.51
CA ASP A 39 20.35 6.84 -11.85
C ASP A 39 21.67 6.65 -12.58
N THR A 40 21.99 5.39 -12.88
CA THR A 40 23.22 4.99 -13.57
C THR A 40 23.04 5.05 -15.09
N ALA A 41 24.15 5.06 -15.83
CA ALA A 41 24.10 4.95 -17.29
C ALA A 41 23.39 3.64 -17.71
N LEU A 42 23.58 2.57 -16.94
CA LEU A 42 23.00 1.25 -17.15
C LEU A 42 21.47 1.28 -17.03
N SER A 43 20.94 1.84 -15.93
CA SER A 43 19.49 1.94 -15.74
C SER A 43 18.83 2.78 -16.84
N ARG A 44 19.48 3.86 -17.30
CA ARG A 44 18.98 4.68 -18.41
C ARG A 44 18.98 3.95 -19.76
N LEU A 45 19.97 3.10 -20.01
CA LEU A 45 20.04 2.29 -21.23
C LEU A 45 18.92 1.26 -21.26
N ILE A 46 18.70 0.54 -20.16
CA ILE A 46 17.61 -0.43 -20.04
C ILE A 46 16.25 0.27 -20.21
N LEU A 47 16.01 1.40 -19.54
CA LEU A 47 14.75 2.14 -19.65
C LEU A 47 14.43 2.60 -21.08
N LYS A 48 15.44 2.92 -21.90
CA LYS A 48 15.23 3.27 -23.33
C LYS A 48 14.85 2.07 -24.19
N ARG A 49 15.13 0.86 -23.73
CA ARG A 49 14.90 -0.40 -24.43
C ARG A 49 13.73 -1.20 -23.88
N VAL A 50 12.98 -0.64 -22.91
CA VAL A 50 11.77 -1.28 -22.37
C VAL A 50 10.81 -1.57 -23.53
N PRO A 51 10.31 -2.81 -23.67
CA PRO A 51 9.37 -3.19 -24.72
C PRO A 51 8.09 -2.34 -24.69
N VAL A 52 7.54 -2.03 -25.87
CA VAL A 52 6.32 -1.18 -26.02
C VAL A 52 5.19 -1.64 -25.12
N GLY A 53 5.07 -2.95 -24.89
CA GLY A 53 4.07 -3.51 -23.98
C GLY A 53 4.28 -3.22 -22.49
N LEU A 54 5.43 -2.63 -22.08
CA LEU A 54 5.78 -2.36 -20.68
C LEU A 54 6.25 -0.92 -20.43
N GLN A 55 6.33 -0.08 -21.48
CA GLN A 55 6.93 1.27 -21.39
C GLN A 55 6.24 2.20 -20.38
N ASP A 56 4.91 2.05 -20.20
CA ASP A 56 4.15 2.89 -19.26
C ASP A 56 4.30 2.45 -17.80
N ASP A 57 4.80 1.23 -17.55
CA ASP A 57 4.82 0.64 -16.21
C ASP A 57 6.22 0.43 -15.66
N ILE A 58 7.20 0.16 -16.54
CA ILE A 58 8.58 -0.02 -16.14
C ILE A 58 9.30 1.32 -16.28
N ASN A 59 9.63 1.88 -15.15
CA ASN A 59 10.29 3.17 -15.05
C ASN A 59 11.38 3.15 -13.96
N ARG A 60 12.01 4.29 -13.70
CA ARG A 60 13.06 4.41 -12.69
C ARG A 60 12.60 3.95 -11.30
N THR A 61 11.36 4.27 -10.91
CA THR A 61 10.82 3.88 -9.60
C THR A 61 10.68 2.36 -9.49
N THR A 62 10.38 1.67 -10.58
CA THR A 62 10.36 0.20 -10.63
C THR A 62 11.73 -0.36 -10.23
N PHE A 63 12.81 0.10 -10.84
CA PHE A 63 14.15 -0.36 -10.48
C PHE A 63 14.55 0.03 -9.06
N GLN A 64 14.14 1.19 -8.57
CA GLN A 64 14.38 1.60 -7.18
C GLN A 64 13.72 0.67 -6.15
N SER A 65 12.64 -0.01 -6.52
CA SER A 65 11.90 -0.92 -5.65
C SER A 65 12.30 -2.39 -5.77
N CYS A 66 13.14 -2.74 -6.75
CA CYS A 66 13.59 -4.12 -7.00
C CYS A 66 15.04 -4.29 -6.57
N THR A 67 15.33 -5.32 -5.78
CA THR A 67 16.70 -5.68 -5.37
C THR A 67 17.30 -6.80 -6.23
N ASP A 68 16.43 -7.65 -6.77
CA ASP A 68 16.81 -8.80 -7.58
C ASP A 68 15.82 -9.00 -8.74
N ILE A 69 16.11 -9.99 -9.56
CA ILE A 69 15.28 -10.36 -10.72
C ILE A 69 13.93 -10.93 -10.31
N ALA A 70 13.81 -11.59 -9.15
CA ALA A 70 12.52 -12.07 -8.66
C ALA A 70 11.56 -10.92 -8.35
N ASP A 71 12.04 -9.88 -7.69
CA ASP A 71 11.26 -8.65 -7.42
C ASP A 71 10.76 -8.03 -8.73
N LEU A 72 11.65 -7.91 -9.73
CA LEU A 72 11.29 -7.34 -11.04
C LEU A 72 10.28 -8.21 -11.79
N LYS A 73 10.47 -9.53 -11.82
CA LYS A 73 9.52 -10.47 -12.44
C LYS A 73 8.14 -10.37 -11.80
N ALA A 74 8.09 -10.31 -10.47
CA ALA A 74 6.82 -10.15 -9.73
C ALA A 74 6.13 -8.84 -10.11
N HIS A 75 6.88 -7.73 -10.19
CA HIS A 75 6.36 -6.45 -10.63
C HIS A 75 5.77 -6.50 -12.05
N ILE A 76 6.52 -7.08 -13.02
CA ILE A 76 6.08 -7.22 -14.41
C ILE A 76 4.82 -8.07 -14.50
N ASP A 77 4.75 -9.20 -13.79
CA ASP A 77 3.59 -10.11 -13.83
C ASP A 77 2.32 -9.40 -13.35
N ILE A 78 2.43 -8.58 -12.33
CA ILE A 78 1.31 -7.80 -11.81
C ILE A 78 0.88 -6.72 -12.81
N VAL A 79 1.84 -5.98 -13.37
CA VAL A 79 1.57 -4.96 -14.37
C VAL A 79 0.91 -5.56 -15.62
N MET A 80 1.42 -6.66 -16.13
CA MET A 80 0.83 -7.35 -17.28
C MET A 80 -0.58 -7.85 -16.97
N ALA A 81 -0.81 -8.39 -15.78
CA ALA A 81 -2.13 -8.83 -15.35
C ALA A 81 -3.12 -7.67 -15.22
N LEU A 82 -2.66 -6.46 -14.88
CA LEU A 82 -3.47 -5.23 -14.81
C LEU A 82 -3.88 -4.68 -16.20
N ARG A 83 -3.10 -4.97 -17.24
CA ARG A 83 -3.34 -4.42 -18.61
C ARG A 83 -4.31 -5.22 -19.47
N GLU A 84 -4.48 -6.52 -19.19
CA GLU A 84 -5.41 -7.32 -19.99
C GLU A 84 -6.88 -6.97 -19.68
N PRO A 85 -7.64 -6.40 -20.65
CA PRO A 85 -9.08 -6.26 -20.47
C PRO A 85 -9.73 -7.65 -20.36
N PRO A 86 -10.80 -7.82 -19.58
CA PRO A 86 -11.49 -9.11 -19.48
C PRO A 86 -12.05 -9.50 -20.85
N LYS A 87 -11.42 -10.46 -21.51
CA LYS A 87 -11.99 -11.10 -22.70
C LYS A 87 -13.23 -11.90 -22.23
N HIS A 88 -14.40 -11.51 -22.73
CA HIS A 88 -15.60 -12.35 -22.61
C HIS A 88 -15.33 -13.70 -23.26
N SER A 89 -15.20 -14.73 -22.48
CA SER A 89 -15.57 -16.15 -22.62
C SER A 89 -14.59 -17.06 -21.87
N ASP A 90 -15.16 -17.82 -20.96
CA ASP A 90 -14.76 -19.12 -20.43
C ASP A 90 -13.33 -19.39 -19.94
N GLU A 91 -13.32 -19.78 -18.67
CA GLU A 91 -12.42 -20.73 -18.01
C GLU A 91 -10.97 -20.28 -17.69
N ARG A 92 -10.75 -20.02 -16.39
CA ARG A 92 -9.45 -20.09 -15.69
C ARG A 92 -8.38 -19.05 -16.06
N LYS A 93 -8.72 -17.78 -16.11
CA LYS A 93 -7.73 -16.73 -15.85
C LYS A 93 -7.39 -16.77 -14.36
N ALA A 94 -6.13 -16.98 -14.03
CA ALA A 94 -5.66 -16.86 -12.65
C ALA A 94 -6.06 -15.48 -12.14
N LYS A 95 -7.03 -15.43 -11.21
CA LYS A 95 -7.33 -14.19 -10.49
C LYS A 95 -6.05 -13.80 -9.77
N LEU A 96 -5.65 -12.51 -9.84
CA LEU A 96 -4.55 -12.04 -9.01
C LEU A 96 -4.81 -12.46 -7.58
N PRO A 97 -3.79 -12.98 -6.89
CA PRO A 97 -3.94 -13.34 -5.49
C PRO A 97 -4.35 -12.11 -4.69
N ILE A 98 -5.32 -12.28 -3.79
CA ILE A 98 -5.74 -11.21 -2.89
C ILE A 98 -4.64 -10.91 -1.88
N VAL A 99 -3.90 -11.93 -1.45
CA VAL A 99 -2.78 -11.79 -0.52
C VAL A 99 -1.48 -11.99 -1.28
N LEU A 100 -0.64 -10.95 -1.33
CA LEU A 100 0.65 -10.94 -2.02
C LEU A 100 1.78 -10.97 -0.99
N LEU A 101 2.71 -11.90 -1.09
CA LEU A 101 3.97 -11.83 -0.35
C LEU A 101 4.86 -10.78 -1.03
N LEU A 102 5.10 -9.66 -0.35
CA LEU A 102 5.94 -8.56 -0.85
C LEU A 102 7.39 -8.71 -0.43
N ARG A 103 7.62 -9.14 0.80
CA ARG A 103 8.97 -9.29 1.39
C ARG A 103 9.03 -10.47 2.34
N GLY A 104 10.19 -11.08 2.44
CA GLY A 104 10.50 -12.15 3.40
C GLY A 104 10.35 -13.53 2.81
N ASN A 105 10.62 -14.54 3.62
CA ASN A 105 10.56 -15.95 3.27
C ASN A 105 9.66 -16.69 4.27
N GLU A 106 8.55 -17.26 3.79
CA GLU A 106 7.57 -17.95 4.64
C GLU A 106 8.15 -19.14 5.41
N ALA A 107 9.18 -19.80 4.85
CA ALA A 107 9.83 -20.94 5.51
C ALA A 107 10.62 -20.55 6.75
N THR A 108 11.08 -19.30 6.85
CA THR A 108 11.90 -18.80 7.97
C THR A 108 11.19 -17.74 8.81
N ALA A 109 10.05 -17.24 8.33
CA ALA A 109 9.33 -16.16 8.99
C ALA A 109 8.75 -16.58 10.34
N LYS A 110 8.98 -15.74 11.34
CA LYS A 110 8.38 -15.84 12.68
C LYS A 110 7.20 -14.91 12.86
N LYS A 111 7.09 -13.87 12.04
CA LYS A 111 6.02 -12.89 12.08
C LYS A 111 5.51 -12.61 10.66
N LYS A 112 4.20 -12.44 10.55
CA LYS A 112 3.50 -12.04 9.33
C LYS A 112 2.80 -10.73 9.56
N VAL A 113 2.93 -9.81 8.62
CA VAL A 113 2.31 -8.47 8.65
C VAL A 113 1.47 -8.31 7.40
N PHE A 114 0.22 -7.94 7.57
CA PHE A 114 -0.73 -7.77 6.47
C PHE A 114 -1.12 -6.31 6.34
N LEU A 115 -0.78 -5.69 5.21
CA LEU A 115 -1.11 -4.31 4.90
C LEU A 115 -2.27 -4.25 3.90
N LEU A 116 -3.41 -3.75 4.36
CA LEU A 116 -4.62 -3.58 3.57
C LEU A 116 -4.43 -2.45 2.56
N PRO A 117 -5.06 -2.52 1.38
CA PRO A 117 -4.80 -1.57 0.30
C PRO A 117 -5.28 -0.17 0.65
N ASP A 118 -4.66 0.82 0.04
CA ASP A 118 -5.13 2.20 0.02
C ASP A 118 -6.32 2.39 -0.95
N GLY A 119 -6.62 3.62 -1.33
CA GLY A 119 -7.68 3.94 -2.30
C GLY A 119 -7.48 3.35 -3.69
N SER A 120 -6.25 2.95 -4.04
CA SER A 120 -5.96 2.26 -5.30
C SER A 120 -6.50 0.84 -5.36
N GLY A 121 -6.76 0.23 -4.20
CA GLY A 121 -7.14 -1.17 -4.09
C GLY A 121 -5.98 -2.14 -4.29
N SER A 122 -4.74 -1.66 -4.44
CA SER A 122 -3.58 -2.49 -4.75
C SER A 122 -2.65 -2.68 -3.54
N GLY A 123 -2.36 -3.92 -3.18
CA GLY A 123 -1.34 -4.26 -2.19
C GLY A 123 0.08 -3.90 -2.61
N MET A 124 0.30 -3.67 -3.93
CA MET A 124 1.59 -3.25 -4.47
C MET A 124 2.02 -1.85 -4.05
N ALA A 125 1.11 -1.03 -3.50
CA ALA A 125 1.46 0.26 -2.93
C ALA A 125 2.58 0.18 -1.87
N TYR A 126 2.77 -1.00 -1.27
CA TYR A 126 3.79 -1.25 -0.25
C TYR A 126 5.07 -1.91 -0.79
N MET A 127 5.18 -2.12 -2.10
CA MET A 127 6.31 -2.84 -2.70
C MET A 127 7.66 -2.16 -2.45
N SER A 128 7.69 -0.84 -2.36
CA SER A 128 8.93 -0.09 -2.10
C SER A 128 9.39 -0.13 -0.64
N ILE A 129 8.62 -0.73 0.29
CA ILE A 129 9.07 -0.86 1.68
C ILE A 129 10.29 -1.79 1.72
N PRO A 130 11.43 -1.33 2.28
CA PRO A 130 12.63 -2.14 2.35
C PRO A 130 12.43 -3.38 3.25
N PRO A 131 13.23 -4.44 3.08
CA PRO A 131 13.23 -5.57 4.00
C PRO A 131 13.45 -5.10 5.45
N ILE A 132 12.54 -5.50 6.34
CA ILE A 132 12.58 -5.07 7.75
C ILE A 132 13.51 -5.99 8.57
N ASP A 133 13.32 -7.30 8.41
CA ASP A 133 14.06 -8.33 9.12
C ASP A 133 13.82 -9.68 8.44
N PRO A 134 14.83 -10.56 8.29
CA PRO A 134 14.65 -11.87 7.65
C PRO A 134 13.60 -12.79 8.29
N SER A 135 13.23 -12.52 9.54
CA SER A 135 12.19 -13.29 10.25
C SER A 135 10.78 -12.74 10.06
N ILE A 136 10.59 -11.72 9.22
CA ILE A 136 9.31 -11.05 8.97
C ILE A 136 8.89 -11.25 7.53
N CYS A 137 7.67 -11.73 7.31
CA CYS A 137 6.99 -11.64 6.03
C CYS A 137 6.06 -10.45 6.00
N LEU A 138 6.18 -9.61 4.97
CA LEU A 138 5.29 -8.50 4.68
C LEU A 138 4.37 -8.88 3.52
N TYR A 139 3.08 -8.82 3.76
CA TYR A 139 2.06 -9.08 2.75
C TYR A 139 1.30 -7.80 2.42
N GLY A 140 1.13 -7.54 1.12
CA GLY A 140 0.19 -6.56 0.60
C GLY A 140 -1.12 -7.24 0.24
N ILE A 141 -2.23 -6.56 0.51
CA ILE A 141 -3.55 -7.09 0.24
C ILE A 141 -4.17 -6.34 -0.94
N ASN A 142 -4.68 -7.09 -1.93
CA ASN A 142 -5.40 -6.52 -3.05
C ASN A 142 -6.91 -6.44 -2.78
N SER A 143 -7.56 -5.46 -3.38
CA SER A 143 -9.00 -5.48 -3.54
C SER A 143 -9.43 -6.69 -4.41
N PRO A 144 -10.48 -7.41 -4.04
CA PRO A 144 -11.04 -8.45 -4.92
C PRO A 144 -11.60 -7.88 -6.23
N TYR A 145 -11.76 -6.55 -6.31
CA TYR A 145 -12.28 -5.81 -7.45
C TYR A 145 -11.22 -4.97 -8.16
N LEU A 146 -9.92 -5.25 -7.94
CA LEU A 146 -8.82 -4.46 -8.47
C LEU A 146 -8.87 -4.24 -9.99
N HIS A 147 -9.33 -5.25 -10.74
CA HIS A 147 -9.47 -5.19 -12.20
C HIS A 147 -10.80 -4.64 -12.70
N SER A 148 -11.78 -4.49 -11.82
CA SER A 148 -13.15 -4.09 -12.17
C SER A 148 -13.74 -3.29 -11.01
N PRO A 149 -13.12 -2.18 -10.61
CA PRO A 149 -13.55 -1.41 -9.45
C PRO A 149 -14.97 -0.87 -9.60
N GLU A 150 -15.44 -0.67 -10.83
CA GLU A 150 -16.78 -0.18 -11.17
C GLU A 150 -17.91 -1.17 -10.84
N VAL A 151 -17.61 -2.47 -10.73
CA VAL A 151 -18.63 -3.47 -10.35
C VAL A 151 -18.82 -3.57 -8.84
N PHE A 152 -17.94 -2.95 -8.05
CA PHE A 152 -18.08 -2.95 -6.61
C PHE A 152 -19.13 -1.95 -6.16
N ASN A 153 -20.19 -2.45 -5.55
CA ASN A 153 -21.29 -1.66 -4.98
C ASN A 153 -21.59 -2.01 -3.51
N GLY A 154 -20.69 -2.80 -2.90
CA GLY A 154 -20.79 -3.25 -1.52
C GLY A 154 -20.34 -2.21 -0.49
N THR A 155 -20.13 -2.69 0.72
CA THR A 155 -19.68 -1.91 1.87
C THR A 155 -18.25 -2.26 2.24
N ILE A 156 -17.63 -1.46 3.11
CA ILE A 156 -16.32 -1.79 3.71
C ILE A 156 -16.40 -3.08 4.53
N ASP A 157 -17.54 -3.35 5.19
CA ASP A 157 -17.75 -4.58 5.95
C ASP A 157 -17.75 -5.82 5.03
N ASP A 158 -18.32 -5.72 3.81
CA ASP A 158 -18.29 -6.81 2.84
C ASP A 158 -16.87 -7.12 2.39
N LEU A 159 -16.06 -6.09 2.11
CA LEU A 159 -14.65 -6.24 1.78
C LEU A 159 -13.86 -6.83 2.95
N ALA A 160 -14.10 -6.37 4.17
CA ALA A 160 -13.42 -6.87 5.36
C ALA A 160 -13.70 -8.36 5.60
N GLN A 161 -14.88 -8.87 5.29
CA GLN A 161 -15.19 -10.30 5.36
C GLN A 161 -14.32 -11.10 4.38
N ILE A 162 -14.22 -10.62 3.13
CA ILE A 162 -13.39 -11.28 2.10
C ILE A 162 -11.92 -11.27 2.53
N TRP A 163 -11.38 -10.12 2.91
CA TRP A 163 -9.98 -10.00 3.33
C TRP A 163 -9.66 -10.82 4.57
N THR A 164 -10.57 -10.85 5.55
CA THR A 164 -10.39 -11.70 6.73
C THR A 164 -10.25 -13.17 6.34
N ALA A 165 -11.12 -13.66 5.45
CA ALA A 165 -11.05 -15.05 4.98
C ALA A 165 -9.76 -15.35 4.22
N GLU A 166 -9.29 -14.42 3.38
CA GLU A 166 -8.06 -14.59 2.61
C GLU A 166 -6.81 -14.53 3.50
N ILE A 167 -6.77 -13.63 4.48
CA ILE A 167 -5.69 -13.56 5.48
C ILE A 167 -5.63 -14.85 6.31
N GLN A 168 -6.79 -15.40 6.70
CA GLN A 168 -6.84 -16.65 7.48
C GLN A 168 -6.39 -17.87 6.67
N LYS A 169 -6.38 -17.85 5.33
CA LYS A 169 -5.74 -18.91 4.53
C LYS A 169 -4.22 -18.89 4.66
N VAL A 170 -3.61 -17.72 4.79
CA VAL A 170 -2.15 -17.57 4.96
C VAL A 170 -1.72 -17.73 6.41
N GLN A 171 -2.53 -17.24 7.34
CA GLN A 171 -2.30 -17.36 8.78
C GLN A 171 -3.61 -17.76 9.47
N PRO A 172 -3.84 -19.07 9.69
CA PRO A 172 -5.10 -19.57 10.24
C PRO A 172 -5.45 -19.05 11.64
N ASN A 173 -4.45 -18.77 12.47
CA ASN A 173 -4.64 -18.34 13.86
C ASN A 173 -3.76 -17.12 14.18
N GLY A 174 -4.27 -16.26 15.07
CA GLY A 174 -3.48 -15.15 15.62
C GLY A 174 -2.23 -15.58 16.42
N PRO A 175 -1.42 -14.62 16.85
CA PRO A 175 -1.68 -13.18 16.84
C PRO A 175 -1.43 -12.54 15.47
N TYR A 176 -2.36 -11.68 15.04
CA TYR A 176 -2.25 -10.94 13.79
C TYR A 176 -1.61 -9.57 14.00
N THR A 177 -0.79 -9.15 13.04
CA THR A 177 -0.35 -7.77 12.88
C THR A 177 -0.93 -7.23 11.56
N LEU A 178 -1.79 -6.24 11.68
CA LEU A 178 -2.52 -5.64 10.57
C LEU A 178 -2.18 -4.17 10.45
N GLY A 179 -2.31 -3.64 9.26
CA GLY A 179 -2.18 -2.21 9.06
C GLY A 179 -2.68 -1.80 7.68
N GLY A 180 -2.57 -0.50 7.40
CA GLY A 180 -2.88 0.00 6.08
C GLY A 180 -2.73 1.51 5.99
N TRP A 181 -2.41 1.96 4.79
CA TRP A 181 -2.25 3.35 4.44
C TRP A 181 -3.55 3.93 3.90
N SER A 182 -3.88 5.17 4.26
CA SER A 182 -5.07 5.86 3.75
C SER A 182 -6.35 5.06 4.06
N ALA A 183 -7.15 4.68 3.06
CA ALA A 183 -8.31 3.81 3.21
C ALA A 183 -7.98 2.45 3.85
N GLY A 184 -6.74 1.97 3.69
CA GLY A 184 -6.25 0.75 4.32
C GLY A 184 -6.33 0.75 5.84
N GLY A 185 -6.33 1.94 6.48
CA GLY A 185 -6.58 2.07 7.90
C GLY A 185 -8.00 1.67 8.28
N TYR A 186 -9.01 2.07 7.50
CA TYR A 186 -10.41 1.66 7.72
C TYR A 186 -10.55 0.15 7.54
N PHE A 187 -9.98 -0.37 6.47
CA PHE A 187 -10.03 -1.78 6.12
C PHE A 187 -9.37 -2.64 7.18
N SER A 188 -8.17 -2.27 7.62
CA SER A 188 -7.46 -2.99 8.68
C SER A 188 -8.18 -2.93 10.04
N PHE A 189 -8.86 -1.82 10.33
CA PHE A 189 -9.68 -1.67 11.53
C PHE A 189 -10.87 -2.63 11.50
N GLU A 190 -11.64 -2.71 10.40
CA GLU A 190 -12.79 -3.61 10.28
C GLU A 190 -12.37 -5.09 10.23
N VAL A 191 -11.27 -5.42 9.53
CA VAL A 191 -10.69 -6.78 9.57
C VAL A 191 -10.29 -7.15 11.00
N SER A 192 -9.70 -6.21 11.76
CA SER A 192 -9.35 -6.44 13.18
C SER A 192 -10.58 -6.75 14.02
N LYS A 193 -11.67 -6.00 13.84
CA LYS A 193 -12.94 -6.23 14.56
C LYS A 193 -13.52 -7.62 14.26
N LEU A 194 -13.50 -8.02 12.97
CA LEU A 194 -13.98 -9.33 12.54
C LEU A 194 -13.14 -10.47 13.12
N LEU A 195 -11.81 -10.36 13.10
CA LEU A 195 -10.93 -11.36 13.71
C LEU A 195 -11.20 -11.48 15.22
N ILE A 196 -11.26 -10.35 15.91
CA ILE A 196 -11.55 -10.31 17.37
C ILE A 196 -12.92 -10.91 17.68
N SER A 197 -13.94 -10.63 16.88
CA SER A 197 -15.30 -11.20 17.08
C SER A 197 -15.34 -12.72 16.88
N LYS A 198 -14.39 -13.27 16.09
CA LYS A 198 -14.20 -14.71 15.91
C LYS A 198 -13.32 -15.36 17.02
N GLY A 199 -12.91 -14.59 18.01
CA GLY A 199 -12.06 -15.06 19.11
C GLY A 199 -10.56 -15.04 18.78
N GLU A 200 -10.17 -14.48 17.64
CA GLU A 200 -8.77 -14.39 17.25
C GLU A 200 -8.07 -13.21 17.95
N ARG A 201 -6.78 -13.37 18.21
CA ARG A 201 -5.96 -12.31 18.78
C ARG A 201 -5.38 -11.42 17.68
N VAL A 202 -5.72 -10.16 17.70
CA VAL A 202 -4.99 -9.12 16.97
C VAL A 202 -3.99 -8.48 17.93
N GLU A 203 -2.70 -8.57 17.61
CA GLU A 203 -1.63 -8.04 18.48
C GLU A 203 -1.40 -6.56 18.20
N LYS A 204 -1.29 -6.19 16.92
CA LYS A 204 -0.96 -4.82 16.51
C LYS A 204 -1.86 -4.35 15.37
N LEU A 205 -2.23 -3.07 15.43
CA LEU A 205 -2.91 -2.36 14.36
C LEU A 205 -2.12 -1.09 14.01
N ILE A 206 -1.73 -0.95 12.74
CA ILE A 206 -0.87 0.13 12.25
C ILE A 206 -1.65 0.97 11.24
N LEU A 207 -1.98 2.21 11.61
CA LEU A 207 -2.72 3.16 10.79
C LEU A 207 -1.73 4.15 10.17
N ILE A 208 -1.54 4.04 8.85
CA ILE A 208 -0.55 4.83 8.12
C ILE A 208 -1.28 5.96 7.38
N ASP A 209 -1.11 7.17 7.85
CA ASP A 209 -1.70 8.40 7.31
C ASP A 209 -3.18 8.28 6.95
N SER A 210 -3.95 7.62 7.85
CA SER A 210 -5.36 7.28 7.68
C SER A 210 -6.25 8.23 8.49
N PRO A 211 -6.97 9.18 7.85
CA PRO A 211 -7.86 10.12 8.54
C PRO A 211 -9.12 9.39 9.05
N CYS A 212 -9.43 9.51 10.34
CA CYS A 212 -10.58 8.82 10.94
C CYS A 212 -11.92 9.37 10.44
N ARG A 213 -12.83 8.48 9.97
CA ARG A 213 -14.16 8.86 9.48
C ARG A 213 -15.10 9.49 10.52
N LEU A 214 -14.78 9.38 11.80
CA LEU A 214 -15.53 10.13 12.83
C LEU A 214 -15.26 11.64 12.81
N LEU A 215 -14.12 12.05 12.26
CA LEU A 215 -13.68 13.44 12.22
C LEU A 215 -13.59 14.00 10.80
N PHE A 216 -13.28 13.16 9.82
CA PHE A 216 -13.05 13.55 8.43
C PHE A 216 -14.16 13.01 7.53
N GLU A 217 -14.55 13.79 6.56
CA GLU A 217 -15.47 13.41 5.50
C GLU A 217 -14.83 12.35 4.56
N ALA A 218 -15.60 11.70 3.70
CA ALA A 218 -15.05 10.98 2.56
C ALA A 218 -14.36 11.98 1.62
N LEU A 219 -13.30 11.54 0.94
CA LEU A 219 -12.58 12.40 0.01
C LEU A 219 -13.50 12.79 -1.16
N PRO A 220 -13.66 14.09 -1.47
CA PRO A 220 -14.42 14.49 -2.65
C PRO A 220 -13.78 13.96 -3.93
N PRO A 221 -14.54 13.39 -4.90
CA PRO A 221 -13.99 12.90 -6.16
C PRO A 221 -13.18 13.96 -6.93
N GLN A 222 -13.56 15.23 -6.84
CA GLN A 222 -12.89 16.37 -7.46
C GLN A 222 -11.44 16.52 -6.99
N VAL A 223 -11.14 16.11 -5.73
CA VAL A 223 -9.77 16.11 -5.21
C VAL A 223 -8.94 15.07 -5.97
N VAL A 224 -9.47 13.86 -6.18
CA VAL A 224 -8.78 12.81 -6.97
C VAL A 224 -8.54 13.28 -8.40
N GLU A 225 -9.53 13.88 -9.03
CA GLU A 225 -9.41 14.41 -10.40
C GLU A 225 -8.32 15.50 -10.48
N CYS A 226 -8.30 16.42 -9.52
CA CYS A 226 -7.28 17.47 -9.43
C CYS A 226 -5.88 16.88 -9.23
N LEU A 227 -5.73 15.95 -8.30
CA LEU A 227 -4.45 15.30 -8.03
C LEU A 227 -3.96 14.47 -9.21
N ALA A 228 -4.87 13.73 -9.89
CA ALA A 228 -4.54 12.94 -11.07
C ALA A 228 -4.10 13.83 -12.24
N LYS A 229 -4.84 14.92 -12.52
CA LYS A 229 -4.53 15.88 -13.57
C LYS A 229 -3.15 16.53 -13.37
N ASN A 230 -2.74 16.75 -12.13
CA ASN A 230 -1.48 17.40 -11.79
C ASN A 230 -0.37 16.39 -11.46
N ASN A 231 -0.59 15.09 -11.70
CA ASN A 231 0.36 14.01 -11.44
C ASN A 231 0.86 13.96 -9.98
N LEU A 232 -0.03 14.21 -9.01
CA LEU A 232 0.28 14.31 -7.59
C LEU A 232 -0.11 13.06 -6.78
N MET A 233 -0.54 11.99 -7.45
CA MET A 233 -0.94 10.72 -6.82
C MET A 233 0.21 9.68 -6.82
N GLY A 234 1.45 10.10 -6.64
CA GLY A 234 2.64 9.26 -6.65
C GLY A 234 3.59 9.59 -7.81
N ASN A 235 4.66 8.81 -7.94
CA ASN A 235 5.68 9.00 -8.98
C ASN A 235 5.28 8.28 -10.28
N TRP A 236 4.39 8.87 -11.06
CA TRP A 236 4.02 8.35 -12.38
C TRP A 236 4.95 8.93 -13.46
N SER A 237 5.25 8.11 -14.46
CA SER A 237 6.02 8.52 -15.65
C SER A 237 5.26 9.56 -16.48
N GLU A 238 5.85 10.01 -17.59
CA GLU A 238 5.31 11.06 -18.49
C GLU A 238 3.86 10.82 -18.97
N GLY A 239 3.32 9.59 -18.83
CA GLY A 239 1.92 9.26 -19.15
C GLY A 239 0.89 9.78 -18.14
N GLY A 240 1.31 10.32 -16.99
CA GLY A 240 0.42 10.80 -15.93
C GLY A 240 -0.26 9.67 -15.14
N THR A 241 -1.21 10.02 -14.28
CA THR A 241 -1.94 9.08 -13.43
C THR A 241 -2.81 8.13 -14.27
N PRO A 242 -2.63 6.79 -14.17
CA PRO A 242 -3.39 5.83 -14.97
C PRO A 242 -4.89 5.86 -14.67
N LYS A 243 -5.72 5.71 -15.70
CA LYS A 243 -7.20 5.75 -15.56
C LYS A 243 -7.75 4.68 -14.61
N TRP A 244 -7.17 3.48 -14.61
CA TRP A 244 -7.59 2.41 -13.70
C TRP A 244 -7.42 2.82 -12.23
N LEU A 245 -6.35 3.55 -11.91
CA LEU A 245 -6.07 4.04 -10.57
C LEU A 245 -7.14 5.05 -10.13
N VAL A 246 -7.47 6.01 -11.00
CA VAL A 246 -8.54 6.99 -10.74
C VAL A 246 -9.87 6.28 -10.49
N ASN A 247 -10.22 5.30 -11.33
CA ASN A 247 -11.45 4.50 -11.17
C ASN A 247 -11.48 3.74 -9.83
N SER A 248 -10.35 3.17 -9.42
CA SER A 248 -10.23 2.48 -8.13
C SER A 248 -10.42 3.44 -6.95
N PHE A 249 -9.81 4.62 -7.01
CA PHE A 249 -10.02 5.65 -5.99
C PHE A 249 -11.48 6.08 -5.91
N VAL A 250 -12.13 6.35 -7.06
CA VAL A 250 -13.55 6.74 -7.10
C VAL A 250 -14.44 5.65 -6.49
N SER A 251 -14.19 4.38 -6.82
CA SER A 251 -14.92 3.25 -6.23
C SER A 251 -14.72 3.16 -4.71
N THR A 252 -13.48 3.29 -4.26
CA THR A 252 -13.15 3.28 -2.82
C THR A 252 -13.81 4.45 -2.09
N ILE A 253 -13.79 5.65 -2.67
CA ILE A 253 -14.49 6.83 -2.10
C ILE A 253 -15.97 6.56 -1.92
N GLY A 254 -16.64 5.95 -2.92
CA GLY A 254 -18.06 5.59 -2.82
C GLY A 254 -18.37 4.62 -1.67
N ALA A 255 -17.45 3.70 -1.36
CA ALA A 255 -17.57 2.83 -0.19
C ALA A 255 -17.30 3.59 1.12
N VAL A 256 -16.28 4.45 1.16
CA VAL A 256 -15.89 5.26 2.32
C VAL A 256 -16.99 6.29 2.65
N GLU A 257 -17.70 6.83 1.66
CA GLU A 257 -18.82 7.77 1.88
C GLU A 257 -19.94 7.13 2.69
N LYS A 258 -20.25 5.87 2.41
CA LYS A 258 -21.29 5.10 3.13
C LYS A 258 -20.81 4.56 4.48
N TYR A 259 -19.50 4.60 4.72
CA TYR A 259 -18.89 4.00 5.90
C TYR A 259 -18.88 4.97 7.09
N MET A 260 -19.37 4.49 8.23
CA MET A 260 -19.22 5.15 9.52
C MET A 260 -18.74 4.12 10.55
N PRO A 261 -17.49 4.23 11.04
CA PRO A 261 -16.94 3.24 11.95
C PRO A 261 -17.67 3.25 13.29
N THR A 262 -17.82 2.06 13.85
CA THR A 262 -18.29 1.87 15.22
C THR A 262 -17.14 1.46 16.12
N PRO A 263 -17.16 1.83 17.42
CA PRO A 263 -16.13 1.44 18.36
C PRO A 263 -15.87 -0.07 18.38
N MET A 264 -14.63 -0.44 18.59
CA MET A 264 -14.21 -1.83 18.75
C MET A 264 -14.77 -2.36 20.09
N VAL A 265 -15.51 -3.46 20.02
CA VAL A 265 -16.01 -4.19 21.17
C VAL A 265 -15.12 -5.41 21.38
N LEU A 266 -14.63 -5.57 22.60
CA LEU A 266 -13.80 -6.72 22.98
C LEU A 266 -14.65 -7.75 23.72
N PRO A 267 -14.62 -9.03 23.31
CA PRO A 267 -15.15 -10.12 24.14
C PRO A 267 -14.43 -10.20 25.48
N ASP A 268 -15.07 -10.80 26.48
CA ASP A 268 -14.51 -10.97 27.81
C ASP A 268 -13.15 -11.69 27.76
N GLY A 269 -12.16 -11.11 28.42
CA GLY A 269 -10.80 -11.66 28.48
C GLY A 269 -9.94 -11.45 27.23
N VAL A 270 -10.49 -10.83 26.18
CA VAL A 270 -9.70 -10.50 24.96
C VAL A 270 -8.95 -9.19 25.16
N LYS A 271 -7.64 -9.21 24.94
CA LYS A 271 -6.80 -8.01 25.00
C LYS A 271 -6.98 -7.18 23.74
N ALA A 272 -7.13 -5.86 23.90
CA ALA A 272 -7.12 -4.91 22.78
C ALA A 272 -5.78 -4.97 22.00
N PRO A 273 -5.80 -4.75 20.69
CA PRO A 273 -4.58 -4.60 19.90
C PRO A 273 -3.78 -3.37 20.35
N GLU A 274 -2.46 -3.45 20.29
CA GLU A 274 -1.62 -2.25 20.38
C GLU A 274 -1.83 -1.39 19.12
N VAL A 275 -2.12 -0.10 19.29
CA VAL A 275 -2.45 0.80 18.18
C VAL A 275 -1.30 1.76 17.92
N PHE A 276 -0.90 1.82 16.65
CA PHE A 276 0.16 2.67 16.16
C PHE A 276 -0.37 3.55 15.03
N ILE A 277 -0.09 4.84 15.09
CA ILE A 277 -0.48 5.79 14.04
C ILE A 277 0.78 6.46 13.51
N ILE A 278 0.98 6.41 12.20
CA ILE A 278 2.09 7.07 11.50
C ILE A 278 1.49 8.17 10.62
N TRP A 279 1.89 9.43 10.86
CA TRP A 279 1.41 10.58 10.11
C TRP A 279 2.46 11.13 9.16
N ALA A 280 2.08 11.38 7.90
CA ALA A 280 2.82 12.23 6.99
C ALA A 280 2.82 13.70 7.50
N SER A 281 3.92 14.42 7.37
CA SER A 281 4.02 15.79 7.89
C SER A 281 3.82 16.88 6.83
N GLU A 282 3.92 16.54 5.55
CA GLU A 282 3.88 17.50 4.45
C GLU A 282 2.53 17.46 3.72
N GLY A 283 2.16 18.58 3.12
CA GLY A 283 1.02 18.65 2.21
C GLY A 283 1.38 18.15 0.81
N VAL A 284 0.37 17.85 0.01
CA VAL A 284 0.57 17.35 -1.36
C VAL A 284 1.05 18.48 -2.30
N PHE A 285 0.70 19.72 -2.02
CA PHE A 285 1.08 20.88 -2.85
C PHE A 285 2.25 21.64 -2.22
N PRO A 286 3.48 21.47 -2.73
CA PRO A 286 4.65 22.14 -2.18
C PRO A 286 4.59 23.66 -2.35
N ASP A 287 3.95 24.17 -3.41
CA ASP A 287 3.84 25.59 -3.76
C ASP A 287 2.57 26.26 -3.20
N GLY A 288 1.82 25.56 -2.36
CA GLY A 288 0.58 26.04 -1.79
C GLY A 288 -0.66 25.67 -2.60
N VAL A 289 -1.83 25.86 -1.97
CA VAL A 289 -3.13 25.45 -2.50
C VAL A 289 -3.79 26.52 -3.38
N GLU A 290 -3.28 27.75 -3.37
CA GLU A 290 -3.84 28.88 -4.11
C GLU A 290 -3.85 28.67 -5.63
N ALA A 291 -2.98 27.79 -6.14
CA ALA A 291 -2.93 27.42 -7.54
C ALA A 291 -4.09 26.48 -7.97
N TYR A 292 -4.89 26.00 -7.01
CA TYR A 292 -5.93 24.96 -7.23
C TYR A 292 -7.29 25.44 -6.69
N PRO A 293 -7.90 26.46 -7.30
CA PRO A 293 -9.14 27.07 -6.81
C PRO A 293 -10.36 26.14 -6.88
N GLU A 294 -10.26 25.03 -7.64
CA GLU A 294 -11.29 24.01 -7.72
C GLU A 294 -11.43 23.13 -6.47
N LEU A 295 -10.45 23.20 -5.55
CA LEU A 295 -10.47 22.41 -4.33
C LEU A 295 -11.31 23.08 -3.24
N ASP A 296 -12.30 22.35 -2.74
CA ASP A 296 -13.10 22.83 -1.60
C ASP A 296 -12.32 22.68 -0.28
N MET A 297 -11.73 23.77 0.15
CA MET A 297 -10.98 23.87 1.39
C MET A 297 -11.87 23.96 2.65
N SER A 298 -13.20 23.99 2.52
CA SER A 298 -14.10 23.84 3.66
C SER A 298 -14.15 22.40 4.17
N VAL A 299 -13.87 21.42 3.30
CA VAL A 299 -13.84 19.97 3.60
C VAL A 299 -12.57 19.63 4.39
N ARG A 300 -12.71 18.97 5.53
CA ARG A 300 -11.59 18.67 6.43
C ARG A 300 -10.58 17.69 5.82
N VAL A 301 -11.07 16.66 5.13
CA VAL A 301 -10.20 15.67 4.49
C VAL A 301 -9.40 16.28 3.34
N THR A 302 -9.96 17.26 2.61
CA THR A 302 -9.22 18.02 1.60
C THR A 302 -8.03 18.74 2.26
N ARG A 303 -8.28 19.51 3.32
CA ARG A 303 -7.21 20.18 4.09
C ARG A 303 -6.19 19.20 4.66
N PHE A 304 -6.65 18.03 5.11
CA PHE A 304 -5.78 16.98 5.64
C PHE A 304 -4.75 16.51 4.60
N LEU A 305 -5.15 16.38 3.34
CA LEU A 305 -4.27 15.94 2.25
C LEU A 305 -3.37 17.08 1.75
N VAL A 306 -3.94 18.27 1.55
CA VAL A 306 -3.26 19.32 0.79
C VAL A 306 -2.37 20.21 1.64
N ASN A 307 -2.71 20.43 2.90
CA ASN A 307 -1.94 21.32 3.78
C ASN A 307 -0.81 20.59 4.52
N GLN A 308 0.25 21.32 4.79
CA GLN A 308 1.26 20.88 5.77
C GLN A 308 0.57 20.58 7.10
N ARG A 309 0.86 19.43 7.69
CA ARG A 309 0.22 19.00 8.92
C ARG A 309 0.93 19.60 10.13
N VAL A 310 0.14 20.16 11.03
CA VAL A 310 0.63 20.80 12.28
C VAL A 310 0.13 20.06 13.53
N GLN A 311 -0.84 19.16 13.38
CA GLN A 311 -1.41 18.38 14.49
C GLN A 311 -1.18 16.89 14.25
N PHE A 312 -0.62 16.21 15.25
CA PHE A 312 -0.24 14.82 15.22
C PHE A 312 -0.84 14.05 16.40
N GLY A 313 -2.12 14.26 16.66
CA GLY A 313 -2.89 13.51 17.65
C GLY A 313 -3.52 12.25 17.06
N PRO A 314 -4.40 11.55 17.80
CA PRO A 314 -5.14 10.39 17.31
C PRO A 314 -6.22 10.76 16.27
N LEU A 315 -6.61 12.02 16.18
CA LEU A 315 -7.53 12.59 15.18
C LEU A 315 -8.84 11.79 15.01
N GLY A 316 -9.44 11.39 16.14
CA GLY A 316 -10.73 10.66 16.20
C GLY A 316 -10.58 9.15 16.34
N TRP A 317 -9.43 8.57 16.07
CA TRP A 317 -9.20 7.13 16.26
C TRP A 317 -9.28 6.72 17.73
N ASP A 318 -8.92 7.60 18.67
CA ASP A 318 -9.04 7.37 20.11
C ASP A 318 -10.45 7.02 20.57
N LYS A 319 -11.47 7.46 19.85
CA LYS A 319 -12.87 7.15 20.14
C LYS A 319 -13.33 5.76 19.67
N LEU A 320 -12.54 5.12 18.84
CA LEU A 320 -12.85 3.83 18.23
C LEU A 320 -12.21 2.64 18.96
N PHE A 321 -11.25 2.91 19.84
CA PHE A 321 -10.59 1.89 20.63
C PHE A 321 -11.04 1.97 22.11
N PRO A 322 -11.02 0.82 22.83
CA PRO A 322 -11.14 0.84 24.27
C PRO A 322 -10.10 1.77 24.90
N ALA A 323 -10.33 2.21 26.14
CA ALA A 323 -9.39 3.07 26.86
C ALA A 323 -8.00 2.42 26.90
N GLN A 324 -7.10 2.90 26.06
CA GLN A 324 -5.73 2.40 25.92
C GLN A 324 -4.82 3.48 25.36
N ASP A 325 -3.51 3.30 25.57
CA ASP A 325 -2.51 4.18 25.00
C ASP A 325 -2.38 3.92 23.47
N ILE A 326 -2.24 5.00 22.70
CA ILE A 326 -1.97 4.97 21.26
C ILE A 326 -0.57 5.53 21.05
N SER A 327 0.26 4.80 20.29
CA SER A 327 1.59 5.27 19.90
C SER A 327 1.50 6.02 18.59
N ILE A 328 2.04 7.23 18.52
CA ILE A 328 1.95 8.11 17.35
C ILE A 328 3.34 8.51 16.91
N ALA A 329 3.64 8.34 15.64
CA ALA A 329 4.85 8.85 14.98
C ALA A 329 4.50 9.81 13.86
N LYS A 330 5.46 10.67 13.51
CA LYS A 330 5.41 11.51 12.32
C LYS A 330 6.61 11.19 11.42
N MET A 331 6.41 11.33 10.13
CA MET A 331 7.46 11.12 9.14
C MET A 331 7.44 12.21 8.07
N PRO A 332 8.56 12.47 7.38
CA PRO A 332 8.60 13.38 6.24
C PRO A 332 7.78 12.83 5.07
N GLY A 333 7.48 13.70 4.12
CA GLY A 333 6.72 13.39 2.92
C GLY A 333 5.23 13.70 3.05
N SER A 334 4.57 13.82 1.90
CA SER A 334 3.14 14.00 1.78
C SER A 334 2.41 12.66 1.75
N HIS A 335 1.08 12.70 1.82
CA HIS A 335 0.22 11.51 1.83
C HIS A 335 0.60 10.47 0.78
N PHE A 336 0.87 10.89 -0.47
CA PHE A 336 1.20 9.99 -1.56
C PHE A 336 2.70 9.66 -1.66
N MET A 337 3.56 10.41 -0.98
CA MET A 337 5.01 10.24 -1.08
C MET A 337 5.64 9.40 0.04
N ILE A 338 4.88 9.09 1.10
CA ILE A 338 5.41 8.31 2.24
C ILE A 338 5.74 6.86 1.90
N VAL A 339 5.14 6.30 0.85
CA VAL A 339 5.39 4.94 0.35
C VAL A 339 6.43 4.89 -0.78
N HIS A 340 7.02 6.03 -1.13
CA HIS A 340 8.03 6.16 -2.18
C HIS A 340 9.36 6.67 -1.64
N PRO A 341 10.48 6.37 -2.31
CA PRO A 341 11.78 6.97 -2.01
C PRO A 341 11.74 8.52 -2.07
N PRO A 342 12.46 9.24 -1.19
CA PRO A 342 13.29 8.72 -0.10
C PRO A 342 12.52 8.40 1.19
N ASN A 343 11.22 8.70 1.27
CA ASN A 343 10.44 8.64 2.51
C ASN A 343 10.16 7.21 2.98
N VAL A 344 10.08 6.26 2.04
CA VAL A 344 9.75 4.87 2.33
C VAL A 344 10.72 4.19 3.30
N ASP A 345 11.99 4.62 3.33
CA ASP A 345 12.98 4.12 4.29
C ASP A 345 12.60 4.47 5.73
N THR A 346 12.08 5.69 5.93
CA THR A 346 11.56 6.12 7.23
C THR A 346 10.32 5.31 7.61
N LEU A 347 9.42 5.05 6.65
CA LEU A 347 8.26 4.18 6.87
C LEU A 347 8.70 2.78 7.25
N GLY A 348 9.66 2.19 6.53
CA GLY A 348 10.22 0.86 6.79
C GLY A 348 10.82 0.77 8.20
N LYS A 349 11.57 1.79 8.64
CA LYS A 349 12.12 1.89 10.01
C LYS A 349 10.99 1.92 11.05
N LEU A 350 9.99 2.78 10.88
CA LEU A 350 8.86 2.89 11.82
C LEU A 350 8.05 1.59 11.90
N LEU A 351 7.81 0.92 10.78
CA LEU A 351 7.19 -0.42 10.77
C LEU A 351 8.06 -1.44 11.49
N GLY A 352 9.37 -1.42 11.27
CA GLY A 352 10.34 -2.27 11.96
C GLY A 352 10.27 -2.10 13.48
N ASP A 353 10.23 -0.87 13.97
CA ASP A 353 10.12 -0.56 15.40
C ASP A 353 8.83 -1.14 16.00
N VAL A 354 7.70 -0.98 15.30
CA VAL A 354 6.41 -1.53 15.73
C VAL A 354 6.45 -3.06 15.77
N ILE A 355 6.86 -3.71 14.69
CA ILE A 355 6.78 -5.16 14.53
C ILE A 355 7.75 -5.86 15.52
N GLN A 356 8.92 -5.27 15.74
CA GLN A 356 9.94 -5.80 16.67
C GLN A 356 9.67 -5.42 18.14
N GLY A 357 8.67 -4.60 18.41
CA GLY A 357 8.30 -4.18 19.78
C GLY A 357 9.25 -3.15 20.38
N ARG A 358 9.89 -2.30 19.56
CA ARG A 358 10.87 -1.27 19.98
C ARG A 358 10.32 0.16 20.18
N PRO A 359 9.03 0.51 20.03
CA PRO A 359 8.55 1.91 20.07
C PRO A 359 8.93 2.65 21.37
N ALA A 360 9.07 1.92 22.49
CA ALA A 360 9.48 2.50 23.77
C ALA A 360 10.97 2.86 23.84
N GLU A 361 11.80 2.26 22.99
CA GLU A 361 13.26 2.47 22.94
C GLU A 361 13.64 3.56 21.93
N ALA A 362 12.84 3.73 20.90
CA ALA A 362 12.96 4.82 19.92
C ALA A 362 12.42 6.15 20.47
N LYS A 363 13.04 6.65 21.54
CA LYS A 363 12.57 7.80 22.37
C LYS A 363 12.22 9.07 21.62
N ASN A 364 12.62 9.22 20.35
CA ASN A 364 12.42 10.45 19.58
C ASN A 364 11.38 10.35 18.46
N ASP A 365 11.04 9.14 18.00
CA ASP A 365 10.17 8.95 16.84
C ASP A 365 8.71 8.68 17.24
N TRP A 366 8.48 8.14 18.44
CA TRP A 366 7.17 7.76 18.92
C TRP A 366 6.71 8.57 20.13
N GLN A 367 5.50 9.12 20.06
CA GLN A 367 4.82 9.80 21.18
C GLN A 367 3.66 8.95 21.67
N ARG A 368 3.55 8.79 22.98
CA ARG A 368 2.47 8.05 23.60
C ARG A 368 1.29 8.98 23.87
N TRP A 369 0.16 8.71 23.22
CA TRP A 369 -1.10 9.37 23.50
C TRP A 369 -1.87 8.56 24.55
N ARG A 370 -2.12 9.14 25.70
CA ARG A 370 -2.92 8.51 26.76
C ARG A 370 -4.39 8.78 26.53
N ASN A 371 -5.14 7.75 26.15
CA ASN A 371 -6.59 7.80 26.10
C ASN A 371 -7.14 7.71 27.52
N ARG A 372 -7.72 8.80 28.02
CA ARG A 372 -8.28 8.92 29.37
C ARG A 372 -9.82 8.88 29.39
N SER A 373 -10.42 8.40 28.27
CA SER A 373 -11.88 8.31 28.19
C SER A 373 -12.47 7.24 29.05
#